data_f6914e699b151ca467b14eea4003c726
#
_entry.id   f6914e699b151ca467b14eea4003c726
#
_cell.length_a   1.000
_cell.length_b   1.000
_cell.length_c   1.000
_cell.angle_alpha   90.00
_cell.angle_beta   90.00
_cell.angle_gamma   90.00
#
_symmetry.space_group_name_H-M   'P 1'
#
loop_
_entity.id
_entity.type
_entity.pdbx_description
1 polymer ?
#
loop_
_entity_poly.entity_id
_entity_poly.type
_entity_poly.pdbx_seq_one_letter_code
_entity_poly.pdbx_strand_id
1 'polypeptide(L)'
;MPNVRLLLVVTIPALLSACASGPPFIDQMQPTAIDMAERRGAFELNCPTAKGTLLSSETVQPISIRFGYERAEYTVGVSGCGKRLSYVVICPDNDSKSCFAGASRAEPLE
;
A
#
# COMPACT_ATOMS: atom_id res chain seq x y z
N MET A 1 -53.77 -40.83 -12.79
CA MET A 1 -53.23 -40.30 -11.57
C MET A 1 -52.13 -39.32 -11.84
N PRO A 2 -52.42 -38.11 -11.68
CA PRO A 2 -51.39 -37.15 -11.84
C PRO A 2 -50.45 -37.22 -10.65
N ASN A 3 -49.30 -37.54 -10.92
CA ASN A 3 -48.29 -37.53 -9.91
C ASN A 3 -47.50 -36.26 -10.03
N VAL A 4 -47.94 -35.38 -9.27
CA VAL A 4 -47.20 -34.12 -9.26
C VAL A 4 -45.90 -34.35 -8.61
N ARG A 5 -44.92 -34.37 -9.39
CA ARG A 5 -43.59 -34.40 -8.91
C ARG A 5 -43.19 -33.00 -8.63
N LEU A 6 -43.45 -32.61 -7.48
CA LEU A 6 -42.94 -31.34 -7.07
C LEU A 6 -41.46 -31.50 -6.81
N LEU A 7 -40.71 -31.22 -7.80
CA LEU A 7 -39.29 -31.19 -7.65
C LEU A 7 -38.92 -29.87 -7.05
N LEU A 8 -38.79 -29.90 -5.76
CA LEU A 8 -38.26 -28.78 -5.08
C LEU A 8 -36.75 -28.77 -5.28
N VAL A 9 -36.37 -28.10 -6.30
CA VAL A 9 -34.95 -27.83 -6.45
C VAL A 9 -34.63 -26.69 -5.52
N VAL A 10 -34.20 -27.05 -4.38
CA VAL A 10 -33.68 -26.05 -3.45
C VAL A 10 -32.27 -25.73 -3.90
N THR A 11 -32.20 -24.76 -4.76
CA THR A 11 -30.92 -24.20 -5.07
C THR A 11 -30.54 -23.33 -3.91
N ILE A 12 -29.73 -23.85 -3.08
CA ILE A 12 -29.11 -23.04 -2.04
C ILE A 12 -28.02 -22.26 -2.72
N PRO A 13 -28.19 -20.96 -2.87
CA PRO A 13 -27.04 -20.18 -3.33
C PRO A 13 -25.97 -20.34 -2.29
N ALA A 14 -24.87 -20.86 -2.70
CA ALA A 14 -23.71 -20.86 -1.87
C ALA A 14 -23.37 -19.40 -1.63
N LEU A 15 -23.79 -18.92 -0.51
CA LEU A 15 -23.37 -17.60 -0.09
C LEU A 15 -21.93 -17.69 0.27
N LEU A 16 -21.15 -17.50 -0.73
CA LEU A 16 -19.75 -17.22 -0.49
C LEU A 16 -19.70 -15.85 0.12
N SER A 17 -19.93 -15.81 1.39
CA SER A 17 -19.51 -14.64 2.10
C SER A 17 -18.01 -14.69 2.12
N ALA A 18 -17.44 -14.30 1.03
CA ALA A 18 -16.05 -13.96 1.07
C ALA A 18 -15.94 -12.88 2.13
N CYS A 19 -15.24 -13.15 3.18
CA CYS A 19 -14.83 -12.11 4.07
C CYS A 19 -13.92 -11.22 3.27
N ALA A 20 -14.53 -10.37 2.48
CA ALA A 20 -13.78 -9.45 1.69
C ALA A 20 -13.34 -8.33 2.61
N SER A 21 -12.35 -8.62 3.40
CA SER A 21 -11.71 -7.55 4.14
C SER A 21 -10.82 -6.73 3.23
N GLY A 22 -10.87 -7.00 1.93
CA GLY A 22 -10.03 -6.29 0.98
C GLY A 22 -8.57 -6.67 1.10
N PRO A 23 -7.70 -6.02 0.34
CA PRO A 23 -6.27 -6.29 0.41
C PRO A 23 -5.70 -5.85 1.74
N PRO A 24 -4.57 -6.44 2.16
CA PRO A 24 -3.89 -6.00 3.37
C PRO A 24 -3.55 -4.51 3.33
N PHE A 25 -3.46 -3.91 4.50
CA PHE A 25 -3.17 -2.49 4.62
C PHE A 25 -1.92 -2.08 3.86
N ILE A 26 -0.87 -2.90 3.93
CA ILE A 26 0.38 -2.61 3.24
C ILE A 26 0.19 -2.53 1.72
N ASP A 27 -0.73 -3.31 1.18
CA ASP A 27 -1.03 -3.25 -0.25
C ASP A 27 -1.93 -2.07 -0.58
N GLN A 28 -2.84 -1.74 0.31
CA GLN A 28 -3.74 -0.61 0.11
C GLN A 28 -3.00 0.72 0.03
N MET A 29 -2.00 0.89 0.88
CA MET A 29 -1.30 2.17 0.98
C MET A 29 -0.10 2.29 0.04
N GLN A 30 0.25 1.22 -0.64
CA GLN A 30 1.42 1.23 -1.52
C GLN A 30 1.35 2.31 -2.60
N PRO A 31 0.24 2.47 -3.35
CA PRO A 31 0.18 3.52 -4.36
C PRO A 31 0.33 4.92 -3.76
N THR A 32 -0.26 5.13 -2.60
CA THR A 32 -0.16 6.42 -1.91
C THR A 32 1.28 6.70 -1.50
N ALA A 33 1.97 5.68 -1.00
CA ALA A 33 3.35 5.83 -0.57
C ALA A 33 4.27 6.15 -1.75
N ILE A 34 4.09 5.45 -2.85
CA ILE A 34 4.88 5.70 -4.05
C ILE A 34 4.62 7.10 -4.60
N ASP A 35 3.36 7.50 -4.67
CA ASP A 35 2.99 8.81 -5.17
C ASP A 35 3.58 9.92 -4.30
N MET A 36 3.52 9.75 -3.00
CA MET A 36 4.06 10.74 -2.08
C MET A 36 5.58 10.90 -2.26
N ALA A 37 6.29 9.79 -2.35
CA ALA A 37 7.73 9.82 -2.55
C ALA A 37 8.07 10.43 -3.91
N GLU A 38 7.31 10.08 -4.94
CA GLU A 38 7.54 10.60 -6.28
C GLU A 38 7.38 12.11 -6.35
N ARG A 39 6.33 12.63 -5.74
CA ARG A 39 6.10 14.08 -5.71
C ARG A 39 7.21 14.80 -4.97
N ARG A 40 7.59 14.26 -3.84
CA ARG A 40 8.65 14.87 -3.06
C ARG A 40 9.98 14.81 -3.79
N GLY A 41 10.28 13.65 -4.38
CA GLY A 41 11.50 13.48 -5.15
C GLY A 41 11.56 14.37 -6.37
N ALA A 42 10.44 14.53 -7.07
CA ALA A 42 10.37 15.42 -8.21
C ALA A 42 10.71 16.85 -7.83
N PHE A 43 10.25 17.27 -6.67
CA PHE A 43 10.55 18.59 -6.15
C PHE A 43 12.03 18.71 -5.76
N GLU A 44 12.52 17.76 -4.98
CA GLU A 44 13.90 17.82 -4.48
C GLU A 44 14.94 17.66 -5.59
N LEU A 45 14.61 16.86 -6.62
CA LEU A 45 15.49 16.69 -7.77
C LEU A 45 15.32 17.80 -8.80
N ASN A 46 14.33 18.66 -8.60
CA ASN A 46 13.94 19.65 -9.61
C ASN A 46 13.69 18.98 -10.95
N CYS A 47 12.91 17.90 -10.93
CA CYS A 47 12.65 17.07 -12.10
C CYS A 47 11.18 16.66 -12.13
N PRO A 48 10.33 17.39 -12.85
CA PRO A 48 8.90 17.09 -12.88
C PRO A 48 8.56 15.71 -13.44
N THR A 49 9.46 15.11 -14.18
CA THR A 49 9.25 13.80 -14.78
C THR A 49 9.82 12.65 -13.95
N ALA A 50 10.29 12.94 -12.76
CA ALA A 50 10.83 11.89 -11.88
C ALA A 50 9.80 10.80 -11.62
N LYS A 51 10.28 9.56 -11.49
CA LYS A 51 9.44 8.40 -11.30
C LYS A 51 9.82 7.67 -10.02
N GLY A 52 8.80 7.26 -9.28
CA GLY A 52 8.97 6.47 -8.07
C GLY A 52 8.89 4.99 -8.36
N THR A 53 9.75 4.23 -7.73
CA THR A 53 9.78 2.77 -7.84
C THR A 53 9.87 2.18 -6.44
N LEU A 54 8.99 1.23 -6.16
CA LEU A 54 9.02 0.54 -4.88
C LEU A 54 10.26 -0.36 -4.83
N LEU A 55 11.09 -0.16 -3.81
CA LEU A 55 12.28 -0.98 -3.60
C LEU A 55 12.03 -2.07 -2.57
N SER A 56 11.29 -1.75 -1.52
CA SER A 56 10.93 -2.74 -0.51
C SER A 56 9.73 -2.26 0.29
N SER A 57 9.06 -3.20 0.92
CA SER A 57 7.94 -2.88 1.81
C SER A 57 7.90 -3.91 2.93
N GLU A 58 7.49 -3.47 4.11
CA GLU A 58 7.31 -4.38 5.23
C GLU A 58 6.27 -3.83 6.19
N THR A 59 5.61 -4.75 6.86
CA THR A 59 4.70 -4.40 7.95
C THR A 59 5.48 -4.47 9.24
N VAL A 60 5.46 -3.38 9.98
CA VAL A 60 6.19 -3.28 11.23
C VAL A 60 5.20 -3.25 12.39
N GLN A 61 5.42 -4.14 13.34
CA GLN A 61 4.59 -4.19 14.54
C GLN A 61 5.07 -3.18 15.56
N PRO A 62 4.15 -2.62 16.36
CA PRO A 62 4.56 -1.72 17.41
C PRO A 62 5.39 -2.45 18.48
N ILE A 63 6.31 -1.73 19.07
CA ILE A 63 7.16 -2.28 20.13
C ILE A 63 6.31 -2.67 21.34
N SER A 64 5.25 -1.94 21.58
CA SER A 64 4.35 -2.19 22.70
C SER A 64 2.92 -2.18 22.21
N ILE A 65 2.14 -3.13 22.69
CA ILE A 65 0.71 -3.19 22.38
C ILE A 65 -0.03 -1.96 22.90
N ARG A 66 0.50 -1.32 23.93
CA ARG A 66 -0.14 -0.15 24.53
C ARG A 66 0.11 1.13 23.73
N PHE A 67 1.21 1.20 23.03
CA PHE A 67 1.62 2.42 22.36
C PHE A 67 2.04 2.10 20.95
N GLY A 68 1.33 2.66 20.01
CA GLY A 68 1.67 2.54 18.63
C GLY A 68 0.70 1.66 17.85
N TYR A 69 0.75 1.83 16.59
CA TYR A 69 -0.07 1.09 15.64
C TYR A 69 0.86 0.30 14.75
N GLU A 70 0.33 -0.81 14.24
CA GLU A 70 0.98 -1.47 13.14
C GLU A 70 1.17 -0.45 12.01
N ARG A 71 2.28 -0.52 11.33
CA ARG A 71 2.55 0.42 10.26
C ARG A 71 3.15 -0.29 9.07
N ALA A 72 2.91 0.27 7.90
CA ALA A 72 3.56 -0.16 6.69
C ALA A 72 4.72 0.77 6.40
N GLU A 73 5.88 0.20 6.11
CA GLU A 73 7.06 0.96 5.72
C GLU A 73 7.43 0.58 4.30
N TYR A 74 7.66 1.60 3.48
CA TYR A 74 8.04 1.42 2.09
C TYR A 74 9.33 2.16 1.83
N THR A 75 10.24 1.51 1.13
CA THR A 75 11.40 2.20 0.59
C THR A 75 11.13 2.44 -0.89
N VAL A 76 11.13 3.70 -1.28
CA VAL A 76 10.78 4.09 -2.64
C VAL A 76 11.95 4.85 -3.23
N GLY A 77 12.44 4.38 -4.36
CA GLY A 77 13.45 5.09 -5.11
C GLY A 77 12.79 6.04 -6.09
N VAL A 78 13.27 7.25 -6.16
CA VAL A 78 12.78 8.24 -7.11
C VAL A 78 13.93 8.67 -7.99
N SER A 79 13.75 8.54 -9.29
CA SER A 79 14.81 8.86 -10.24
C SER A 79 14.29 9.73 -11.37
N GLY A 80 15.15 10.60 -11.85
CA GLY A 80 14.84 11.48 -12.96
C GLY A 80 15.94 12.48 -13.17
N CYS A 81 16.05 12.97 -14.39
CA CYS A 81 17.02 14.00 -14.76
C CYS A 81 18.46 13.62 -14.36
N GLY A 82 18.78 12.33 -14.45
CA GLY A 82 20.13 11.86 -14.12
C GLY A 82 20.45 11.77 -12.64
N LYS A 83 19.44 11.89 -11.78
CA LYS A 83 19.61 11.86 -10.33
C LYS A 83 18.68 10.83 -9.70
N ARG A 84 19.03 10.41 -8.50
CA ARG A 84 18.20 9.43 -7.76
C ARG A 84 18.24 9.74 -6.27
N LEU A 85 17.06 9.60 -5.66
CA LEU A 85 16.89 9.69 -4.22
C LEU A 85 16.12 8.48 -3.76
N SER A 86 16.24 8.12 -2.51
CA SER A 86 15.36 7.12 -1.93
C SER A 86 14.71 7.67 -0.67
N TYR A 87 13.46 7.26 -0.45
CA TYR A 87 12.66 7.71 0.67
C TYR A 87 12.14 6.50 1.43
N VAL A 88 12.04 6.65 2.73
CA VAL A 88 11.29 5.71 3.54
C VAL A 88 9.96 6.37 3.83
N VAL A 89 8.88 5.75 3.39
CA VAL A 89 7.53 6.24 3.61
C VAL A 89 6.86 5.36 4.65
N ILE A 90 6.35 5.98 5.69
CA ILE A 90 5.71 5.29 6.79
C ILE A 90 4.24 5.62 6.80
N CYS A 91 3.41 4.59 6.79
CA CYS A 91 1.95 4.72 6.80
C CYS A 91 1.42 3.98 8.03
N PRO A 92 1.06 4.70 9.10
CA PRO A 92 0.47 4.05 10.26
C PRO A 92 -0.94 3.55 9.96
N ASP A 93 -1.27 2.38 10.47
CA ASP A 93 -2.61 1.82 10.34
C ASP A 93 -3.47 2.31 11.51
N ASN A 94 -3.84 3.57 11.46
CA ASN A 94 -4.58 4.24 12.53
C ASN A 94 -5.80 4.99 12.03
N ASP A 95 -6.41 4.51 10.96
CA ASP A 95 -7.60 5.11 10.34
C ASP A 95 -7.37 6.47 9.67
N SER A 96 -6.24 7.10 9.87
CA SER A 96 -5.97 8.38 9.25
C SER A 96 -5.65 8.26 7.77
N LYS A 97 -5.21 7.08 7.35
CA LYS A 97 -4.79 6.80 5.97
C LYS A 97 -3.77 7.82 5.46
N SER A 98 -2.96 8.32 6.36
CA SER A 98 -1.92 9.28 6.02
C SER A 98 -0.55 8.62 6.10
N CYS A 99 0.36 9.13 5.31
CA CYS A 99 1.73 8.65 5.27
C CYS A 99 2.67 9.84 5.41
N PHE A 100 3.89 9.57 5.83
CA PHE A 100 4.93 10.58 5.79
C PHE A 100 6.20 9.99 5.22
N ALA A 101 6.84 10.77 4.39
CA ALA A 101 8.10 10.39 3.79
C ALA A 101 9.21 10.80 4.73
N GLY A 102 10.02 9.84 5.12
CA GLY A 102 11.19 10.11 5.93
C GLY A 102 12.33 10.66 5.10
N ALA A 103 13.39 11.06 5.79
CA ALA A 103 14.55 11.62 5.15
C ALA A 103 15.14 10.63 4.16
N SER A 104 15.48 11.13 2.99
CA SER A 104 16.12 10.35 1.98
C SER A 104 17.63 10.53 2.04
N ARG A 105 18.31 9.52 1.58
CA ARG A 105 19.72 9.62 1.34
C ARG A 105 19.91 9.86 -0.14
N ALA A 106 20.55 10.98 -0.48
CA ALA A 106 20.90 11.23 -1.86
C ALA A 106 22.06 10.32 -2.25
N GLU A 107 21.85 9.51 -3.24
CA GLU A 107 22.91 8.66 -3.77
C GLU A 107 23.26 9.15 -5.15
N PRO A 108 24.53 9.47 -5.37
CA PRO A 108 24.93 9.84 -6.72
C PRO A 108 24.82 8.64 -7.63
N LEU A 109 24.29 8.88 -8.82
CA LEU A 109 24.27 7.87 -9.85
C LEU A 109 25.65 7.86 -10.48
N GLU A 110 26.34 6.78 -10.23
CA GLU A 110 27.59 6.55 -10.96
C GLU A 110 27.37 5.53 -12.04
#